data_6fad6e22eb82a95830baf544a62ae5b9
#
_entry.id   6fad6e22eb82a95830baf544a62ae5b9
#
_cell.length_a   1.000
_cell.length_b   1.000
_cell.length_c   1.000
_cell.angle_alpha   90.00
_cell.angle_beta   90.00
_cell.angle_gamma   90.00
#
_symmetry.space_group_name_H-M   'P 1'
#
loop_
_entity.id
_entity.type
_entity.pdbx_description
1 polymer ?
#
loop_
_entity_poly.entity_id
_entity_poly.type
_entity_poly.pdbx_seq_one_letter_code
_entity_poly.pdbx_strand_id
1 'polypeptide(L)'
;MSFPAGAGTSVHGRAVGDRIIIDGRASFASGSRYGEWAACLFELEPETPQPGAKPDLRFTVVRTDVPGVSIAPTWFSMSLRASATDHINYKAVSVPASLLRPFRFDFRYQFRDPATPVVAQRYREDWVALSVLWLGAQAVGLTSAALAEACTDLSGRVAIFGVKVAERPAVQLNLGQAAAALSAARAAVYAGCAETDARIAAGITPTEADYLRQLSYPMIALRLCDEAMRLIMRVQGGNGLREGGSFERRYRDFQAMPLHINAHPDRVAELVGKFVLGVINDAPFQ
;
A
#
# COMPACT_ATOMS: atom_id res chain seq x y z
N MET A 1 4.28 -11.25 -9.32
CA MET A 1 3.13 -10.60 -10.00
C MET A 1 3.21 -9.12 -9.72
N SER A 2 3.05 -8.29 -10.73
CA SER A 2 2.89 -6.83 -10.58
C SER A 2 1.41 -6.48 -10.47
N PHE A 3 1.07 -5.55 -9.59
CA PHE A 3 -0.31 -5.09 -9.43
C PHE A 3 -0.36 -3.57 -9.66
N PRO A 4 -0.86 -3.12 -10.82
CA PRO A 4 -1.00 -1.68 -11.11
C PRO A 4 -2.09 -1.06 -10.25
N ALA A 5 -1.73 -0.07 -9.44
CA ALA A 5 -2.67 0.66 -8.59
C ALA A 5 -3.42 1.77 -9.35
N GLY A 6 -2.83 2.31 -10.41
CA GLY A 6 -3.43 3.36 -11.26
C GLY A 6 -4.35 2.77 -12.31
N ALA A 7 -5.18 1.85 -11.88
CA ALA A 7 -6.04 1.09 -12.77
C ALA A 7 -7.35 1.83 -13.04
N GLY A 8 -7.92 1.58 -14.15
CA GLY A 8 -9.35 1.70 -14.36
C GLY A 8 -9.77 2.62 -15.49
N THR A 9 -9.16 3.75 -15.73
CA THR A 9 -9.67 4.68 -16.76
C THR A 9 -8.82 4.79 -18.02
N SER A 10 -7.66 4.16 -18.02
CA SER A 10 -6.69 4.26 -19.13
C SER A 10 -6.34 2.90 -19.74
N VAL A 11 -7.03 1.85 -19.33
CA VAL A 11 -6.94 0.53 -19.95
C VAL A 11 -8.35 0.07 -20.32
N HIS A 12 -8.53 -0.27 -21.58
CA HIS A 12 -9.83 -0.67 -22.12
C HIS A 12 -9.73 -2.05 -22.75
N GLY A 13 -10.82 -2.79 -22.70
CA GLY A 13 -10.95 -4.09 -23.34
C GLY A 13 -12.18 -4.16 -24.23
N ARG A 14 -12.06 -4.68 -25.43
CA ARG A 14 -13.20 -4.93 -26.34
C ARG A 14 -13.31 -6.41 -26.65
N ALA A 15 -14.54 -6.88 -26.72
CA ALA A 15 -14.82 -8.27 -27.09
C ALA A 15 -14.62 -8.51 -28.58
N VAL A 16 -13.94 -9.62 -28.92
CA VAL A 16 -13.78 -10.12 -30.28
C VAL A 16 -13.92 -11.64 -30.27
N GLY A 17 -15.10 -12.13 -30.56
CA GLY A 17 -15.42 -13.55 -30.42
C GLY A 17 -15.30 -14.03 -28.97
N ASP A 18 -14.52 -15.07 -28.76
CA ASP A 18 -14.23 -15.64 -27.42
C ASP A 18 -13.03 -14.97 -26.71
N ARG A 19 -12.52 -13.88 -27.26
CA ARG A 19 -11.35 -13.18 -26.77
C ARG A 19 -11.67 -11.73 -26.42
N ILE A 20 -10.83 -11.17 -25.56
CA ILE A 20 -10.84 -9.74 -25.25
C ILE A 20 -9.51 -9.15 -25.72
N ILE A 21 -9.59 -8.06 -26.45
CA ILE A 21 -8.43 -7.28 -26.88
C ILE A 21 -8.27 -6.11 -25.94
N ILE A 22 -7.12 -6.02 -25.30
CA ILE A 22 -6.80 -5.03 -24.26
C ILE A 22 -5.80 -4.02 -24.82
N ASP A 23 -6.14 -2.75 -24.67
CA ASP A 23 -5.32 -1.59 -25.04
C ASP A 23 -5.26 -0.58 -23.90
N GLY A 24 -4.15 0.16 -23.81
CA GLY A 24 -4.01 1.26 -22.86
C GLY A 24 -2.76 1.21 -22.02
N ARG A 25 -2.75 2.00 -20.94
CA ARG A 25 -1.62 2.13 -20.03
C ARG A 25 -2.08 2.02 -18.59
N ALA A 26 -1.54 1.06 -17.86
CA ALA A 26 -1.69 0.94 -16.41
C ALA A 26 -0.52 1.64 -15.71
N SER A 27 -0.82 2.59 -14.82
CA SER A 27 0.16 3.33 -14.05
C SER A 27 0.39 2.72 -12.67
N PHE A 28 1.52 3.04 -12.05
CA PHE A 28 1.88 2.60 -10.70
C PHE A 28 1.88 1.07 -10.54
N ALA A 29 2.47 0.36 -11.51
CA ALA A 29 2.59 -1.09 -11.51
C ALA A 29 3.80 -1.54 -10.68
N SER A 30 3.64 -1.60 -9.37
CA SER A 30 4.71 -2.00 -8.44
C SER A 30 5.24 -3.40 -8.78
N GLY A 31 6.58 -3.55 -8.81
CA GLY A 31 7.25 -4.80 -9.15
C GLY A 31 7.23 -5.14 -10.65
N SER A 32 6.85 -4.20 -11.52
CA SER A 32 6.68 -4.47 -12.96
C SER A 32 7.93 -5.05 -13.62
N ARG A 33 9.14 -4.57 -13.24
CA ARG A 33 10.41 -5.06 -13.81
C ARG A 33 10.77 -6.50 -13.39
N TYR A 34 10.14 -7.01 -12.34
CA TYR A 34 10.49 -8.30 -11.74
C TYR A 34 9.36 -9.32 -11.87
N GLY A 35 8.15 -8.87 -12.21
CA GLY A 35 6.98 -9.72 -12.29
C GLY A 35 6.84 -10.38 -13.67
N GLU A 36 6.77 -11.69 -13.72
CA GLU A 36 6.44 -12.44 -14.94
C GLU A 36 4.97 -12.30 -15.33
N TRP A 37 4.13 -11.89 -14.39
CA TRP A 37 2.69 -11.70 -14.55
C TRP A 37 2.29 -10.33 -14.03
N ALA A 38 1.39 -9.68 -14.74
CA ALA A 38 0.72 -8.46 -14.32
C ALA A 38 -0.76 -8.72 -14.08
N ALA A 39 -1.25 -8.22 -12.97
CA ALA A 39 -2.68 -8.06 -12.77
C ALA A 39 -3.16 -6.92 -13.68
N CYS A 40 -4.11 -7.20 -14.56
CA CYS A 40 -4.63 -6.22 -15.50
C CYS A 40 -6.09 -5.90 -15.14
N LEU A 41 -6.31 -4.67 -14.70
CA LEU A 41 -7.63 -4.11 -14.45
C LEU A 41 -7.95 -3.15 -15.60
N PHE A 42 -9.13 -3.30 -16.18
CA PHE A 42 -9.55 -2.52 -17.35
C PHE A 42 -11.06 -2.35 -17.39
N GLU A 43 -11.52 -1.34 -18.10
CA GLU A 43 -12.92 -1.13 -18.43
C GLU A 43 -13.26 -1.94 -19.70
N LEU A 44 -14.27 -2.84 -19.59
CA LEU A 44 -14.77 -3.57 -20.73
C LEU A 44 -15.76 -2.67 -21.48
N GLU A 45 -15.45 -2.41 -22.76
CA GLU A 45 -16.32 -1.63 -23.64
C GLU A 45 -17.67 -2.34 -23.82
N PRO A 46 -18.78 -1.67 -23.60
CA PRO A 46 -20.09 -2.25 -23.83
C PRO A 46 -20.36 -2.42 -25.34
N GLU A 47 -21.02 -3.50 -25.73
CA GLU A 47 -21.45 -3.70 -27.13
C GLU A 47 -22.31 -2.54 -27.66
N THR A 48 -23.12 -1.96 -26.77
CA THR A 48 -23.93 -0.78 -27.08
C THR A 48 -23.71 0.28 -26.00
N PRO A 49 -23.09 1.42 -26.32
CA PRO A 49 -22.87 2.49 -25.37
C PRO A 49 -24.18 3.04 -24.81
N GLN A 50 -24.29 3.11 -23.48
CA GLN A 50 -25.41 3.71 -22.77
C GLN A 50 -24.93 4.94 -22.00
N PRO A 51 -25.45 6.15 -22.28
CA PRO A 51 -25.09 7.35 -21.54
C PRO A 51 -25.37 7.19 -20.05
N GLY A 52 -24.37 7.46 -19.21
CA GLY A 52 -24.48 7.38 -17.75
C GLY A 52 -24.37 5.96 -17.15
N ALA A 53 -24.08 4.95 -17.97
CA ALA A 53 -23.80 3.62 -17.44
C ALA A 53 -22.51 3.63 -16.61
N LYS A 54 -22.52 2.87 -15.50
CA LYS A 54 -21.30 2.67 -14.70
C LYS A 54 -20.29 1.84 -15.50
N PRO A 55 -18.96 2.13 -15.36
CA PRO A 55 -17.91 1.35 -15.99
C PRO A 55 -18.01 -0.14 -15.64
N ASP A 56 -17.93 -1.01 -16.63
CA ASP A 56 -17.82 -2.46 -16.41
C ASP A 56 -16.34 -2.82 -16.18
N LEU A 57 -15.91 -2.77 -14.93
CA LEU A 57 -14.54 -3.07 -14.58
C LEU A 57 -14.29 -4.58 -14.53
N ARG A 58 -13.28 -5.01 -15.26
CA ARG A 58 -12.85 -6.40 -15.36
C ARG A 58 -11.40 -6.55 -14.96
N PHE A 59 -11.12 -7.73 -14.43
CA PHE A 59 -9.80 -8.14 -13.99
C PHE A 59 -9.37 -9.42 -14.70
N THR A 60 -8.12 -9.46 -15.10
CA THR A 60 -7.44 -10.64 -15.61
C THR A 60 -5.97 -10.63 -15.22
N VAL A 61 -5.25 -11.68 -15.54
CA VAL A 61 -3.79 -11.73 -15.41
C VAL A 61 -3.16 -11.89 -16.80
N VAL A 62 -2.08 -11.16 -17.04
CA VAL A 62 -1.36 -11.16 -18.32
C VAL A 62 0.11 -11.42 -18.06
N ARG A 63 0.74 -12.26 -18.85
CA ARG A 63 2.20 -12.41 -18.80
C ARG A 63 2.87 -11.13 -19.32
N THR A 64 3.96 -10.73 -18.70
CA THR A 64 4.67 -9.49 -19.05
C THR A 64 5.55 -9.64 -20.31
N ASP A 65 5.80 -10.87 -20.75
CA ASP A 65 6.64 -11.20 -21.92
C ASP A 65 5.86 -11.49 -23.20
N VAL A 66 4.51 -11.37 -23.19
CA VAL A 66 3.72 -11.60 -24.41
C VAL A 66 3.75 -10.41 -25.36
N PRO A 67 3.58 -10.64 -26.67
CA PRO A 67 3.47 -9.56 -27.65
C PRO A 67 2.39 -8.54 -27.26
N GLY A 68 2.71 -7.26 -27.39
CA GLY A 68 1.81 -6.15 -27.04
C GLY A 68 1.93 -5.67 -25.60
N VAL A 69 2.62 -6.37 -24.71
CA VAL A 69 2.94 -5.87 -23.36
C VAL A 69 4.32 -5.23 -23.35
N SER A 70 4.43 -4.05 -22.79
CA SER A 70 5.73 -3.40 -22.56
C SER A 70 5.75 -2.64 -21.24
N ILE A 71 6.89 -2.67 -20.58
CA ILE A 71 7.12 -1.94 -19.32
C ILE A 71 7.87 -0.66 -19.67
N ALA A 72 7.26 0.49 -19.40
CA ALA A 72 7.90 1.79 -19.58
C ALA A 72 8.58 2.22 -18.27
N PRO A 73 9.91 2.39 -18.24
CA PRO A 73 10.62 2.78 -17.03
C PRO A 73 10.30 4.23 -16.68
N THR A 74 9.39 4.41 -15.74
CA THR A 74 8.88 5.73 -15.32
C THR A 74 9.07 6.01 -13.84
N TRP A 75 9.47 5.00 -13.06
CA TRP A 75 9.67 5.14 -11.61
C TRP A 75 11.03 5.73 -11.28
N PHE A 76 11.19 7.04 -11.53
CA PHE A 76 12.35 7.84 -11.13
C PHE A 76 12.06 8.56 -9.82
N SER A 77 11.69 7.81 -8.81
CA SER A 77 11.29 8.32 -7.49
C SER A 77 12.50 8.60 -6.60
N MET A 78 12.38 9.59 -5.71
CA MET A 78 13.34 9.77 -4.63
C MET A 78 13.26 8.65 -3.59
N SER A 79 12.10 8.00 -3.46
CA SER A 79 11.75 7.03 -2.42
C SER A 79 11.34 5.71 -3.05
N LEU A 80 11.56 4.59 -2.34
CA LEU A 80 11.18 3.23 -2.78
C LEU A 80 11.62 2.93 -4.23
N ARG A 81 12.83 3.31 -4.59
CA ARG A 81 13.38 3.14 -5.96
C ARG A 81 13.32 1.69 -6.43
N ALA A 82 13.58 0.75 -5.52
CA ALA A 82 13.57 -0.67 -5.82
C ALA A 82 12.16 -1.26 -6.05
N SER A 83 11.09 -0.52 -5.76
CA SER A 83 9.73 -1.02 -6.00
C SER A 83 9.41 -1.13 -7.50
N ALA A 84 10.18 -0.45 -8.37
CA ALA A 84 9.98 -0.46 -9.82
C ALA A 84 8.51 -0.29 -10.21
N THR A 85 7.90 0.78 -9.67
CA THR A 85 6.47 1.09 -9.83
C THR A 85 6.24 1.80 -11.16
N ASP A 86 6.61 1.15 -12.24
CA ASP A 86 6.59 1.70 -13.60
C ASP A 86 5.18 1.66 -14.22
N HIS A 87 5.07 2.08 -15.48
CA HIS A 87 3.88 1.89 -16.27
C HIS A 87 3.96 0.60 -17.08
N ILE A 88 2.82 -0.08 -17.23
CA ILE A 88 2.65 -1.19 -18.14
C ILE A 88 1.76 -0.70 -19.30
N ASN A 89 2.26 -0.80 -20.52
CA ASN A 89 1.47 -0.50 -21.72
C ASN A 89 0.95 -1.81 -22.30
N TYR A 90 -0.29 -1.79 -22.72
CA TYR A 90 -0.95 -2.86 -23.46
C TYR A 90 -1.29 -2.36 -24.85
N LYS A 91 -0.94 -3.13 -25.88
CA LYS A 91 -1.24 -2.82 -27.28
C LYS A 91 -1.76 -4.08 -27.96
N ALA A 92 -3.06 -4.12 -28.19
CA ALA A 92 -3.77 -5.24 -28.79
C ALA A 92 -3.48 -6.59 -28.09
N VAL A 93 -3.39 -6.59 -26.77
CA VAL A 93 -3.13 -7.81 -25.98
C VAL A 93 -4.38 -8.65 -25.94
N SER A 94 -4.29 -9.88 -26.45
CA SER A 94 -5.43 -10.79 -26.58
C SER A 94 -5.47 -11.79 -25.43
N VAL A 95 -6.56 -11.81 -24.68
CA VAL A 95 -6.79 -12.77 -23.57
C VAL A 95 -8.11 -13.53 -23.78
N PRO A 96 -8.23 -14.79 -23.33
CA PRO A 96 -9.50 -15.52 -23.36
C PRO A 96 -10.55 -14.84 -22.47
N ALA A 97 -11.76 -14.66 -22.98
CA ALA A 97 -12.88 -14.08 -22.19
C ALA A 97 -13.21 -14.90 -20.93
N SER A 98 -12.97 -16.21 -20.95
CA SER A 98 -13.17 -17.10 -19.81
C SER A 98 -12.27 -16.80 -18.59
N LEU A 99 -11.16 -16.09 -18.78
CA LEU A 99 -10.25 -15.68 -17.71
C LEU A 99 -10.65 -14.37 -17.04
N LEU A 100 -11.64 -13.66 -17.55
CA LEU A 100 -12.11 -12.42 -16.95
C LEU A 100 -12.88 -12.67 -15.67
N ARG A 101 -12.66 -11.78 -14.72
CA ARG A 101 -13.46 -11.71 -13.49
C ARG A 101 -13.98 -10.29 -13.31
N PRO A 102 -15.22 -10.12 -12.83
CA PRO A 102 -15.72 -8.80 -12.47
C PRO A 102 -14.87 -8.22 -11.36
N PHE A 103 -14.58 -6.92 -11.46
CA PHE A 103 -13.87 -6.19 -10.42
C PHE A 103 -14.79 -5.11 -9.86
N ARG A 104 -14.95 -5.06 -8.55
CA ARG A 104 -15.77 -4.09 -7.85
C ARG A 104 -14.96 -3.38 -6.79
N PHE A 105 -15.01 -2.04 -6.80
CA PHE A 105 -14.46 -1.20 -5.73
C PHE A 105 -15.48 -0.88 -4.65
N ASP A 106 -16.60 -1.56 -4.61
CA ASP A 106 -17.63 -1.31 -3.62
C ASP A 106 -17.31 -2.08 -2.34
N PHE A 107 -16.83 -1.38 -1.31
CA PHE A 107 -16.51 -1.94 0.00
C PHE A 107 -17.67 -2.74 0.62
N ARG A 108 -18.91 -2.37 0.31
CA ARG A 108 -20.08 -3.07 0.83
C ARG A 108 -20.25 -4.46 0.24
N TYR A 109 -19.65 -4.74 -0.91
CA TYR A 109 -19.84 -5.98 -1.67
C TYR A 109 -18.60 -6.86 -1.76
N GLN A 110 -17.39 -6.33 -1.55
CA GLN A 110 -16.17 -7.14 -1.61
C GLN A 110 -16.16 -8.29 -0.60
N PHE A 111 -16.86 -8.10 0.52
CA PHE A 111 -16.90 -9.07 1.61
C PHE A 111 -18.14 -9.98 1.61
N ARG A 112 -19.16 -9.70 0.79
CA ARG A 112 -20.50 -10.11 1.13
C ARG A 112 -21.33 -10.68 0.01
N ASP A 113 -20.74 -11.03 -1.11
CA ASP A 113 -21.48 -11.84 -2.05
C ASP A 113 -21.55 -13.26 -1.50
N PRO A 114 -22.65 -13.65 -0.84
CA PRO A 114 -22.82 -15.00 -0.30
C PRO A 114 -22.84 -16.06 -1.41
N ALA A 115 -23.03 -15.64 -2.67
CA ALA A 115 -23.02 -16.51 -3.83
C ALA A 115 -21.59 -16.84 -4.29
N THR A 116 -20.57 -16.10 -3.85
CA THR A 116 -19.19 -16.42 -4.20
C THR A 116 -18.69 -17.59 -3.34
N PRO A 117 -18.38 -18.75 -3.91
CA PRO A 117 -17.82 -19.86 -3.17
C PRO A 117 -16.49 -19.47 -2.54
N VAL A 118 -16.37 -19.55 -1.22
CA VAL A 118 -15.15 -19.23 -0.48
C VAL A 118 -14.54 -20.53 0.00
N VAL A 119 -13.36 -20.85 -0.52
CA VAL A 119 -12.65 -22.09 -0.19
C VAL A 119 -12.08 -22.04 1.24
N ALA A 120 -11.62 -20.87 1.69
CA ALA A 120 -11.11 -20.66 3.04
C ALA A 120 -11.55 -19.31 3.58
N GLN A 121 -11.83 -19.26 4.90
CA GLN A 121 -12.37 -18.09 5.59
C GLN A 121 -11.53 -16.82 5.41
N ARG A 122 -10.18 -16.94 5.34
CA ARG A 122 -9.29 -15.80 5.08
C ARG A 122 -9.59 -15.02 3.81
N TYR A 123 -10.23 -15.62 2.82
CA TYR A 123 -10.63 -14.93 1.58
C TYR A 123 -11.91 -14.09 1.73
N ARG A 124 -12.52 -14.09 2.92
CA ARG A 124 -13.58 -13.16 3.29
C ARG A 124 -13.05 -11.84 3.86
N GLU A 125 -11.78 -11.81 4.25
CA GLU A 125 -11.12 -10.57 4.68
C GLU A 125 -10.85 -9.66 3.47
N ASP A 126 -10.89 -8.35 3.71
CA ASP A 126 -10.60 -7.38 2.65
C ASP A 126 -9.11 -7.35 2.31
N TRP A 127 -8.80 -7.59 1.05
CA TRP A 127 -7.43 -7.59 0.57
C TRP A 127 -6.78 -6.20 0.63
N VAL A 128 -7.58 -5.10 0.52
CA VAL A 128 -7.06 -3.73 0.65
C VAL A 128 -6.65 -3.48 2.09
N ALA A 129 -7.50 -3.80 3.06
CA ALA A 129 -7.20 -3.67 4.49
C ALA A 129 -5.98 -4.50 4.88
N LEU A 130 -5.87 -5.75 4.40
CA LEU A 130 -4.70 -6.59 4.63
C LEU A 130 -3.42 -6.01 4.01
N SER A 131 -3.49 -5.46 2.78
CA SER A 131 -2.34 -4.85 2.13
C SER A 131 -1.85 -3.60 2.85
N VAL A 132 -2.75 -2.82 3.43
CA VAL A 132 -2.42 -1.62 4.22
C VAL A 132 -1.83 -2.00 5.58
N LEU A 133 -2.34 -3.05 6.20
CA LEU A 133 -1.77 -3.60 7.44
C LEU A 133 -0.33 -4.09 7.21
N TRP A 134 -0.08 -4.75 6.09
CA TRP A 134 1.27 -5.14 5.68
C TRP A 134 2.20 -3.93 5.47
N LEU A 135 1.72 -2.84 4.86
CA LEU A 135 2.48 -1.60 4.73
C LEU A 135 2.84 -1.00 6.09
N GLY A 136 1.90 -1.00 7.04
CA GLY A 136 2.16 -0.60 8.43
C GLY A 136 3.24 -1.45 9.10
N ALA A 137 3.24 -2.76 8.87
CA ALA A 137 4.26 -3.67 9.38
C ALA A 137 5.65 -3.38 8.78
N GLN A 138 5.72 -3.08 7.48
CA GLN A 138 6.97 -2.67 6.81
C GLN A 138 7.50 -1.35 7.39
N ALA A 139 6.64 -0.36 7.64
CA ALA A 139 7.01 0.90 8.25
C ALA A 139 7.60 0.72 9.65
N VAL A 140 6.97 -0.13 10.47
CA VAL A 140 7.48 -0.50 11.81
C VAL A 140 8.86 -1.17 11.71
N GLY A 141 9.03 -2.12 10.78
CA GLY A 141 10.31 -2.80 10.56
C GLY A 141 11.43 -1.86 10.13
N LEU A 142 11.13 -0.98 9.16
CA LEU A 142 12.08 0.02 8.66
C LEU A 142 12.49 1.02 9.75
N THR A 143 11.51 1.54 10.51
CA THR A 143 11.77 2.49 11.61
C THR A 143 12.53 1.82 12.75
N SER A 144 12.25 0.53 13.06
CA SER A 144 13.00 -0.25 14.05
C SER A 144 14.49 -0.36 13.65
N ALA A 145 14.76 -0.66 12.39
CA ALA A 145 16.13 -0.75 11.89
C ALA A 145 16.83 0.61 11.92
N ALA A 146 16.13 1.69 11.59
CA ALA A 146 16.67 3.05 11.66
C ALA A 146 17.00 3.46 13.08
N LEU A 147 16.15 3.15 14.05
CA LEU A 147 16.40 3.42 15.47
C LEU A 147 17.59 2.63 16.01
N ALA A 148 17.68 1.34 15.72
CA ALA A 148 18.77 0.49 16.16
C ALA A 148 20.12 0.98 15.61
N GLU A 149 20.17 1.32 14.32
CA GLU A 149 21.35 1.88 13.68
C GLU A 149 21.76 3.21 14.33
N ALA A 150 20.80 4.13 14.53
CA ALA A 150 21.07 5.41 15.17
C ALA A 150 21.61 5.25 16.60
N CYS A 151 21.08 4.32 17.39
CA CYS A 151 21.59 4.02 18.72
C CYS A 151 23.04 3.53 18.68
N THR A 152 23.38 2.65 17.74
CA THR A 152 24.75 2.16 17.55
C THR A 152 25.70 3.28 17.17
N ASP A 153 25.35 4.08 16.18
CA ASP A 153 26.17 5.18 15.66
C ASP A 153 26.41 6.26 16.72
N LEU A 154 25.38 6.61 17.48
CA LEU A 154 25.44 7.71 18.44
C LEU A 154 26.12 7.31 19.74
N SER A 155 26.11 6.03 20.12
CA SER A 155 26.76 5.55 21.34
C SER A 155 28.26 5.76 21.35
N GLY A 156 28.92 5.60 20.21
CA GLY A 156 30.37 5.81 20.04
C GLY A 156 30.76 7.20 19.55
N ARG A 157 29.80 8.06 19.20
CA ARG A 157 30.08 9.35 18.56
C ARG A 157 30.51 10.40 19.57
N VAL A 158 31.63 11.06 19.23
CA VAL A 158 32.12 12.24 19.96
C VAL A 158 31.86 13.48 19.12
N ALA A 159 31.21 14.48 19.70
CA ALA A 159 30.96 15.76 19.06
C ALA A 159 32.14 16.70 19.17
N ILE A 160 32.00 17.87 18.51
CA ILE A 160 32.96 18.99 18.66
C ILE A 160 33.15 19.29 20.16
N PHE A 161 34.35 19.56 20.55
CA PHE A 161 34.78 19.79 21.95
C PHE A 161 34.80 18.53 22.86
N GLY A 162 34.84 17.33 22.28
CA GLY A 162 35.05 16.08 23.03
C GLY A 162 33.86 15.56 23.80
N VAL A 163 32.68 16.14 23.63
CA VAL A 163 31.44 15.69 24.31
C VAL A 163 30.89 14.45 23.65
N LYS A 164 30.62 13.38 24.39
CA LYS A 164 29.95 12.20 23.90
C LYS A 164 28.49 12.53 23.55
N VAL A 165 28.10 12.19 22.32
CA VAL A 165 26.76 12.51 21.81
C VAL A 165 25.67 11.82 22.60
N ALA A 166 25.89 10.57 22.99
CA ALA A 166 24.95 9.79 23.79
C ALA A 166 24.65 10.37 25.18
N GLU A 167 25.54 11.19 25.72
CA GLU A 167 25.40 11.83 27.03
C GLU A 167 24.57 13.12 26.97
N ARG A 168 24.20 13.59 25.79
CA ARG A 168 23.39 14.81 25.62
C ARG A 168 21.92 14.55 25.94
N PRO A 169 21.31 15.31 26.87
CA PRO A 169 19.90 15.11 27.23
C PRO A 169 18.95 15.21 26.03
N ALA A 170 19.21 16.12 25.08
CA ALA A 170 18.40 16.26 23.87
C ALA A 170 18.44 15.02 22.96
N VAL A 171 19.56 14.30 22.91
CA VAL A 171 19.67 13.04 22.16
C VAL A 171 18.87 11.95 22.85
N GLN A 172 19.05 11.81 24.16
CA GLN A 172 18.32 10.83 24.97
C GLN A 172 16.80 11.05 24.90
N LEU A 173 16.34 12.30 25.00
CA LEU A 173 14.94 12.66 24.89
C LEU A 173 14.35 12.26 23.53
N ASN A 174 15.00 12.65 22.43
CA ASN A 174 14.49 12.34 21.09
C ASN A 174 14.47 10.83 20.80
N LEU A 175 15.51 10.09 21.21
CA LEU A 175 15.51 8.63 21.03
C LEU A 175 14.50 7.92 21.93
N GLY A 176 14.29 8.41 23.15
CA GLY A 176 13.25 7.89 24.05
C GLY A 176 11.83 8.08 23.48
N GLN A 177 11.52 9.27 22.96
CA GLN A 177 10.27 9.54 22.27
C GLN A 177 10.10 8.69 21.02
N ALA A 178 11.15 8.56 20.19
CA ALA A 178 11.12 7.71 18.99
C ALA A 178 10.84 6.25 19.33
N ALA A 179 11.48 5.73 20.39
CA ALA A 179 11.27 4.37 20.87
C ALA A 179 9.84 4.13 21.37
N ALA A 180 9.27 5.11 22.09
CA ALA A 180 7.89 5.04 22.59
C ALA A 180 6.88 5.07 21.43
N ALA A 181 7.03 5.98 20.47
CA ALA A 181 6.19 6.06 19.28
C ALA A 181 6.26 4.75 18.47
N LEU A 182 7.45 4.21 18.26
CA LEU A 182 7.64 2.94 17.56
C LEU A 182 6.99 1.76 18.29
N SER A 183 7.06 1.72 19.62
CA SER A 183 6.39 0.68 20.42
C SER A 183 4.88 0.72 20.26
N ALA A 184 4.29 1.92 20.28
CA ALA A 184 2.86 2.11 20.05
C ALA A 184 2.46 1.74 18.61
N ALA A 185 3.26 2.13 17.61
CA ALA A 185 3.04 1.74 16.21
C ALA A 185 3.03 0.21 16.03
N ARG A 186 3.98 -0.48 16.66
CA ARG A 186 4.06 -1.95 16.64
C ARG A 186 2.83 -2.58 17.28
N ALA A 187 2.40 -2.08 18.45
CA ALA A 187 1.21 -2.57 19.14
C ALA A 187 -0.04 -2.42 18.26
N ALA A 188 -0.20 -1.30 17.56
CA ALA A 188 -1.32 -1.08 16.65
C ALA A 188 -1.35 -2.11 15.50
N VAL A 189 -0.20 -2.38 14.87
CA VAL A 189 -0.11 -3.39 13.79
C VAL A 189 -0.44 -4.78 14.31
N TYR A 190 0.10 -5.17 15.46
CA TYR A 190 -0.19 -6.48 16.06
C TYR A 190 -1.66 -6.62 16.46
N ALA A 191 -2.29 -5.55 16.95
CA ALA A 191 -3.73 -5.58 17.25
C ALA A 191 -4.55 -5.86 15.98
N GLY A 192 -4.24 -5.20 14.87
CA GLY A 192 -4.89 -5.45 13.58
C GLY A 192 -4.70 -6.89 13.07
N CYS A 193 -3.49 -7.46 13.23
CA CYS A 193 -3.23 -8.86 12.89
C CYS A 193 -4.05 -9.80 13.78
N ALA A 194 -4.02 -9.60 15.10
CA ALA A 194 -4.72 -10.46 16.05
C ALA A 194 -6.25 -10.45 15.84
N GLU A 195 -6.84 -9.29 15.56
CA GLU A 195 -8.26 -9.18 15.24
C GLU A 195 -8.61 -9.94 13.95
N THR A 196 -7.77 -9.83 12.92
CA THR A 196 -7.97 -10.56 11.66
C THR A 196 -7.90 -12.07 11.88
N ASP A 197 -6.88 -12.55 12.58
CA ASP A 197 -6.71 -13.98 12.86
C ASP A 197 -7.88 -14.52 13.69
N ALA A 198 -8.35 -13.76 14.68
CA ALA A 198 -9.51 -14.12 15.50
C ALA A 198 -10.80 -14.24 14.67
N ARG A 199 -11.06 -13.30 13.76
CA ARG A 199 -12.22 -13.38 12.85
C ARG A 199 -12.13 -14.59 11.93
N ILE A 200 -10.96 -14.84 11.33
CA ILE A 200 -10.74 -16.00 10.47
C ILE A 200 -10.98 -17.31 11.23
N ALA A 201 -10.42 -17.43 12.44
CA ALA A 201 -10.57 -18.61 13.27
C ALA A 201 -12.03 -18.86 13.71
N ALA A 202 -12.76 -17.77 13.98
CA ALA A 202 -14.17 -17.84 14.38
C ALA A 202 -15.15 -17.99 13.20
N GLY A 203 -14.69 -17.95 11.95
CA GLY A 203 -15.54 -18.03 10.76
C GLY A 203 -16.44 -16.78 10.59
N ILE A 204 -16.06 -15.65 11.19
CA ILE A 204 -16.84 -14.40 11.15
C ILE A 204 -16.50 -13.61 9.89
N THR A 205 -17.54 -13.21 9.15
CA THR A 205 -17.36 -12.27 8.02
C THR A 205 -17.18 -10.85 8.57
N PRO A 206 -16.15 -10.11 8.11
CA PRO A 206 -15.92 -8.74 8.58
C PRO A 206 -17.09 -7.81 8.23
N THR A 207 -17.34 -6.86 9.13
CA THR A 207 -18.30 -5.77 8.92
C THR A 207 -17.57 -4.53 8.37
N GLU A 208 -18.34 -3.49 7.96
CA GLU A 208 -17.76 -2.20 7.60
C GLU A 208 -16.96 -1.58 8.77
N ALA A 209 -17.45 -1.71 10.00
CA ALA A 209 -16.74 -1.25 11.19
C ALA A 209 -15.40 -1.98 11.37
N ASP A 210 -15.36 -3.29 11.12
CA ASP A 210 -14.13 -4.08 11.19
C ASP A 210 -13.13 -3.63 10.12
N TYR A 211 -13.60 -3.37 8.90
CA TYR A 211 -12.79 -2.86 7.81
C TYR A 211 -12.16 -1.51 8.15
N LEU A 212 -12.97 -0.54 8.60
CA LEU A 212 -12.50 0.81 8.93
C LEU A 212 -11.52 0.80 10.11
N ARG A 213 -11.80 -0.02 11.13
CA ARG A 213 -10.88 -0.22 12.24
C ARG A 213 -9.55 -0.81 11.76
N GLN A 214 -9.60 -1.77 10.84
CA GLN A 214 -8.42 -2.40 10.27
C GLN A 214 -7.58 -1.44 9.44
N LEU A 215 -8.18 -0.48 8.72
CA LEU A 215 -7.46 0.61 8.05
C LEU A 215 -6.84 1.60 9.03
N SER A 216 -7.45 1.79 10.19
CA SER A 216 -7.00 2.75 11.21
C SER A 216 -5.68 2.33 11.87
N TYR A 217 -5.44 1.03 12.08
CA TYR A 217 -4.22 0.53 12.69
C TYR A 217 -2.95 0.90 11.90
N PRO A 218 -2.85 0.60 10.61
CA PRO A 218 -1.69 1.00 9.81
C PRO A 218 -1.59 2.52 9.61
N MET A 219 -2.69 3.25 9.51
CA MET A 219 -2.68 4.71 9.46
C MET A 219 -1.99 5.29 10.70
N ILE A 220 -2.39 4.85 11.90
CA ILE A 220 -1.78 5.26 13.16
C ILE A 220 -0.31 4.82 13.22
N ALA A 221 0.00 3.60 12.81
CA ALA A 221 1.37 3.10 12.82
C ALA A 221 2.29 3.92 11.90
N LEU A 222 1.84 4.25 10.69
CA LEU A 222 2.58 5.11 9.76
C LEU A 222 2.83 6.51 10.35
N ARG A 223 1.84 7.12 11.00
CA ARG A 223 1.98 8.43 11.64
C ARG A 223 3.00 8.40 12.77
N LEU A 224 2.94 7.39 13.64
CA LEU A 224 3.89 7.25 14.75
C LEU A 224 5.30 6.91 14.26
N CYS A 225 5.43 6.12 13.20
CA CYS A 225 6.72 5.86 12.56
C CYS A 225 7.30 7.11 11.90
N ASP A 226 6.48 7.98 11.29
CA ASP A 226 6.93 9.27 10.74
C ASP A 226 7.48 10.18 11.84
N GLU A 227 6.77 10.28 12.96
CA GLU A 227 7.26 11.02 14.14
C GLU A 227 8.60 10.45 14.62
N ALA A 228 8.71 9.14 14.79
CA ALA A 228 9.94 8.48 15.21
C ALA A 228 11.09 8.75 14.23
N MET A 229 10.86 8.63 12.92
CA MET A 229 11.86 8.89 11.88
C MET A 229 12.37 10.34 11.91
N ARG A 230 11.50 11.31 12.14
CA ARG A 230 11.90 12.73 12.29
C ARG A 230 12.75 12.96 13.53
N LEU A 231 12.39 12.33 14.66
CA LEU A 231 13.16 12.42 15.91
C LEU A 231 14.56 11.79 15.75
N ILE A 232 14.66 10.64 15.08
CA ILE A 232 15.93 9.99 14.75
C ILE A 232 16.77 10.88 13.82
N MET A 233 16.16 11.49 12.79
CA MET A 233 16.87 12.40 11.89
C MET A 233 17.47 13.61 12.64
N ARG A 234 16.74 14.17 13.61
CA ARG A 234 17.26 15.29 14.43
C ARG A 234 18.55 14.94 15.15
N VAL A 235 18.66 13.73 15.68
CA VAL A 235 19.85 13.30 16.42
C VAL A 235 20.99 12.82 15.50
N GLN A 236 20.68 12.31 14.33
CA GLN A 236 21.64 11.99 13.29
C GLN A 236 22.26 13.27 12.69
N GLY A 237 21.49 14.35 12.63
CA GLY A 237 21.92 15.63 12.07
C GLY A 237 22.37 15.51 10.61
N GLY A 238 23.34 16.31 10.20
CA GLY A 238 23.89 16.28 8.83
C GLY A 238 24.45 14.93 8.38
N ASN A 239 24.84 14.06 9.30
CA ASN A 239 25.28 12.69 8.95
C ASN A 239 24.14 11.83 8.42
N GLY A 240 22.90 12.06 8.91
CA GLY A 240 21.71 11.35 8.43
C GLY A 240 21.31 11.71 7.00
N LEU A 241 21.89 12.76 6.43
CA LEU A 241 21.61 13.24 5.07
C LEU A 241 22.63 12.79 4.03
N ARG A 242 23.66 12.05 4.44
CA ARG A 242 24.72 11.62 3.50
C ARG A 242 24.18 10.59 2.53
N GLU A 243 24.22 10.93 1.24
CA GLU A 243 23.80 10.03 0.16
C GLU A 243 24.59 8.71 0.21
N GLY A 244 23.86 7.61 -0.01
CA GLY A 244 24.44 6.26 0.08
C GLY A 244 24.51 5.68 1.50
N GLY A 245 24.18 6.47 2.52
CA GLY A 245 24.07 5.99 3.90
C GLY A 245 22.83 5.09 4.09
N SER A 246 22.96 4.09 4.96
CA SER A 246 21.84 3.17 5.26
C SER A 246 20.66 3.89 5.92
N PHE A 247 20.94 4.83 6.83
CA PHE A 247 19.92 5.64 7.47
C PHE A 247 19.24 6.59 6.46
N GLU A 248 20.01 7.30 5.62
CA GLU A 248 19.45 8.17 4.56
C GLU A 248 18.49 7.39 3.68
N ARG A 249 18.89 6.22 3.22
CA ARG A 249 18.04 5.37 2.38
C ARG A 249 16.74 4.99 3.10
N ARG A 250 16.80 4.56 4.36
CA ARG A 250 15.60 4.22 5.13
C ARG A 250 14.70 5.42 5.34
N TYR A 251 15.28 6.57 5.69
CA TYR A 251 14.52 7.81 5.86
C TYR A 251 13.82 8.21 4.57
N ARG A 252 14.53 8.20 3.47
CA ARG A 252 14.03 8.52 2.13
C ARG A 252 12.95 7.53 1.69
N ASP A 253 13.17 6.22 1.87
CA ASP A 253 12.22 5.19 1.46
C ASP A 253 10.94 5.23 2.31
N PHE A 254 11.02 5.64 3.57
CA PHE A 254 9.85 5.84 4.42
C PHE A 254 8.91 6.92 3.87
N GLN A 255 9.44 7.98 3.25
CA GLN A 255 8.62 9.14 2.83
C GLN A 255 7.48 8.79 1.87
N ALA A 256 7.60 7.73 1.08
CA ALA A 256 6.53 7.31 0.18
C ALA A 256 5.46 6.43 0.86
N MET A 257 5.74 5.83 2.02
CA MET A 257 4.82 4.88 2.64
C MET A 257 3.49 5.53 3.07
N PRO A 258 3.48 6.70 3.76
CA PRO A 258 2.23 7.37 4.13
C PRO A 258 1.45 7.94 2.94
N LEU A 259 2.09 8.05 1.76
CA LEU A 259 1.47 8.58 0.55
C LEU A 259 0.75 7.50 -0.29
N HIS A 260 0.83 6.24 0.13
CA HIS A 260 0.11 5.17 -0.57
C HIS A 260 -1.39 5.40 -0.45
N ILE A 261 -2.11 5.39 -1.59
CA ILE A 261 -3.52 5.77 -1.66
C ILE A 261 -4.42 5.07 -0.64
N ASN A 262 -4.18 3.79 -0.37
CA ASN A 262 -4.99 3.02 0.56
C ASN A 262 -4.63 3.27 2.04
N ALA A 263 -3.46 3.85 2.31
CA ALA A 263 -2.97 4.14 3.66
C ALA A 263 -2.89 5.64 3.94
N HIS A 264 -3.26 6.48 2.97
CA HIS A 264 -3.21 7.94 3.11
C HIS A 264 -4.03 8.37 4.32
N PRO A 265 -3.43 9.10 5.27
CA PRO A 265 -4.07 9.40 6.55
C PRO A 265 -5.37 10.18 6.40
N ASP A 266 -5.41 11.16 5.49
CA ASP A 266 -6.60 12.00 5.29
C ASP A 266 -7.76 11.17 4.75
N ARG A 267 -7.48 10.28 3.80
CA ARG A 267 -8.49 9.40 3.23
C ARG A 267 -9.06 8.41 4.27
N VAL A 268 -8.20 7.76 5.03
CA VAL A 268 -8.65 6.82 6.06
C VAL A 268 -9.42 7.55 7.15
N ALA A 269 -8.94 8.73 7.57
CA ALA A 269 -9.61 9.54 8.58
C ALA A 269 -10.99 10.03 8.09
N GLU A 270 -11.12 10.42 6.83
CA GLU A 270 -12.40 10.79 6.22
C GLU A 270 -13.40 9.63 6.23
N LEU A 271 -12.97 8.42 5.79
CA LEU A 271 -13.82 7.22 5.79
C LEU A 271 -14.31 6.88 7.21
N VAL A 272 -13.40 6.91 8.19
CA VAL A 272 -13.73 6.65 9.59
C VAL A 272 -14.66 7.74 10.14
N GLY A 273 -14.38 9.02 9.82
CA GLY A 273 -15.21 10.16 10.23
C GLY A 273 -16.64 10.07 9.69
N LYS A 274 -16.81 9.73 8.41
CA LYS A 274 -18.11 9.48 7.81
C LYS A 274 -18.89 8.38 8.54
N PHE A 275 -18.21 7.27 8.83
CA PHE A 275 -18.82 6.16 9.56
C PHE A 275 -19.27 6.55 10.96
N VAL A 276 -18.43 7.25 11.72
CA VAL A 276 -18.76 7.72 13.10
C VAL A 276 -19.93 8.69 13.09
N LEU A 277 -20.07 9.50 12.05
CA LEU A 277 -21.19 10.44 11.87
C LEU A 277 -22.44 9.79 11.26
N GLY A 278 -22.41 8.52 10.90
CA GLY A 278 -23.52 7.86 10.22
C GLY A 278 -23.76 8.33 8.78
N VAL A 279 -22.76 8.95 8.17
CA VAL A 279 -22.81 9.39 6.76
C VAL A 279 -22.50 8.20 5.86
N ILE A 280 -23.33 8.00 4.84
CA ILE A 280 -23.14 6.90 3.89
C ILE A 280 -21.90 7.14 3.03
N ASN A 281 -21.03 6.14 2.95
CA ASN A 281 -19.88 6.13 2.05
C ASN A 281 -20.31 5.65 0.66
N ASP A 282 -20.79 6.56 -0.20
CA ASP A 282 -21.28 6.19 -1.54
C ASP A 282 -20.17 6.09 -2.58
N ALA A 283 -19.02 6.70 -2.32
CA ALA A 283 -17.87 6.71 -3.23
C ALA A 283 -16.55 6.55 -2.47
N PRO A 284 -16.16 5.31 -2.17
CA PRO A 284 -14.97 5.05 -1.34
C PRO A 284 -13.63 5.42 -2.00
N PHE A 285 -13.63 5.79 -3.28
CA PHE A 285 -12.42 6.10 -4.07
C PHE A 285 -12.46 7.45 -4.82
N GLN A 286 -13.33 8.35 -4.46
CA GLN A 286 -13.29 9.72 -4.99
C GLN A 286 -12.30 10.58 -4.26
#